data_1e36905894f51739582bb71e33a737e4
#
_entry.id   1e36905894f51739582bb71e33a737e4
#
_cell.length_a   1.000
_cell.length_b   1.000
_cell.length_c   1.000
_cell.angle_alpha   90.00
_cell.angle_beta   90.00
_cell.angle_gamma   90.00
#
_symmetry.space_group_name_H-M   'P 1'
#
loop_
_entity.id
_entity.type
_entity.pdbx_description
1 polymer ?
#
loop_
_entity_poly.entity_id
_entity_poly.type
_entity_poly.pdbx_seq_one_letter_code
_entity_poly.pdbx_strand_id
1 'polypeptide(L)'
;VAAGLTFTLVLCLSLPALSADAPVAASALAPSEFVVTRPGLVLVDVAARRAVLEALPEAEREALCGPPRQSWPRHGVQRNVGGGAQPAQTLALTMMHAAASYLATGDPDARDGIISNLLRFAEADALSRMTEPVTVNHFYNLDRTLLPVVTGLAMVHDDPALAPDEVATIRAWLDRLVRRRGPDRVTNPEVASSRNNHRYLRDSVTMAWGAFTGDNALFFEGVNRYRLALEQMREDGSLPLETDRGRDALFYQRHAIASLVAMAEIAAVQGYDLYALTSEAGLDLHQMVAFLVAGIDDPAVLAPYTKAPQDLGFLDWRGHDRHYMAWFEAYRARFPESPLTARLAAQIEARGSLDGQLVDEYAGGMTTCLYADPMTRVAISAE
;
A
#
# COMPACT_ATOMS: atom_id res chain seq x y z
N VAL A 1 65.94 10.09 31.31
CA VAL A 1 64.72 10.87 31.13
C VAL A 1 63.69 9.94 30.47
N ALA A 2 62.80 9.35 31.27
CA ALA A 2 61.75 8.48 30.83
C ALA A 2 60.43 9.31 30.69
N ALA A 3 59.86 9.37 29.52
CA ALA A 3 58.55 9.97 29.27
C ALA A 3 57.46 8.89 29.43
N GLY A 4 56.61 9.07 30.47
CA GLY A 4 55.46 8.23 30.70
C GLY A 4 54.29 8.63 29.78
N LEU A 5 53.78 7.70 28.97
CA LEU A 5 52.53 7.84 28.26
C LEU A 5 51.39 7.39 29.17
N THR A 6 50.52 8.33 29.53
CA THR A 6 49.27 8.05 30.23
C THR A 6 48.18 7.71 29.22
N PHE A 7 47.74 6.45 29.19
CA PHE A 7 46.59 6.01 28.39
C PHE A 7 45.30 6.30 29.18
N THR A 8 44.49 7.20 28.66
CA THR A 8 43.13 7.45 29.20
C THR A 8 42.17 6.47 28.54
N LEU A 9 41.67 5.51 29.32
CA LEU A 9 40.67 4.54 28.89
C LEU A 9 39.28 5.24 28.87
N VAL A 10 38.78 5.52 27.70
CA VAL A 10 37.41 6.01 27.54
C VAL A 10 36.47 4.79 27.58
N LEU A 11 35.76 4.67 28.69
CA LEU A 11 34.71 3.65 28.86
C LEU A 11 33.45 4.09 28.09
N CYS A 12 33.24 3.57 26.88
CA CYS A 12 31.97 3.69 26.18
C CYS A 12 30.93 2.84 26.91
N LEU A 13 30.09 3.48 27.70
CA LEU A 13 28.84 2.89 28.19
C LEU A 13 27.88 2.77 27.04
N SER A 14 27.77 1.58 26.44
CA SER A 14 26.69 1.23 25.53
C SER A 14 25.38 1.16 26.33
N LEU A 15 24.50 2.14 26.13
CA LEU A 15 23.11 2.06 26.56
C LEU A 15 22.48 0.84 25.86
N PRO A 16 21.70 -0.01 26.55
CA PRO A 16 20.97 -1.05 25.90
C PRO A 16 19.95 -0.40 24.96
N ALA A 17 20.05 -0.69 23.66
CA ALA A 17 18.98 -0.40 22.72
C ALA A 17 17.72 -1.11 23.24
N LEU A 18 16.64 -0.35 23.40
CA LEU A 18 15.30 -0.92 23.58
C LEU A 18 15.07 -1.80 22.37
N SER A 19 15.13 -3.11 22.57
CA SER A 19 14.75 -4.08 21.53
C SER A 19 13.26 -3.90 21.31
N ALA A 20 12.87 -3.20 20.23
CA ALA A 20 11.60 -3.47 19.61
C ALA A 20 11.64 -4.97 19.28
N ASP A 21 10.72 -5.76 19.82
CA ASP A 21 10.63 -7.18 19.51
C ASP A 21 10.66 -7.34 17.99
N ALA A 22 11.59 -8.17 17.49
CA ALA A 22 11.69 -8.44 16.07
C ALA A 22 10.35 -9.01 15.59
N PRO A 23 9.82 -8.60 14.40
CA PRO A 23 8.56 -9.10 13.90
C PRO A 23 8.60 -10.63 13.80
N VAL A 24 7.51 -11.29 14.23
CA VAL A 24 7.42 -12.75 14.19
C VAL A 24 7.32 -13.22 12.74
N ALA A 25 8.18 -14.16 12.36
CA ALA A 25 8.13 -14.74 11.02
C ALA A 25 6.76 -15.41 10.78
N ALA A 26 6.03 -14.94 9.80
CA ALA A 26 4.64 -15.36 9.53
C ALA A 26 4.50 -16.85 9.18
N SER A 27 5.55 -17.46 8.63
CA SER A 27 5.62 -18.90 8.32
C SER A 27 5.53 -19.81 9.55
N ALA A 28 5.85 -19.28 10.73
CA ALA A 28 5.82 -20.04 12.00
C ALA A 28 4.45 -20.03 12.69
N LEU A 29 3.48 -19.21 12.22
CA LEU A 29 2.20 -19.00 12.88
C LEU A 29 1.07 -19.84 12.26
N ALA A 30 0.23 -20.41 13.12
CA ALA A 30 -1.03 -21.00 12.69
C ALA A 30 -2.05 -19.89 12.32
N PRO A 31 -3.06 -20.19 11.48
CA PRO A 31 -4.07 -19.21 11.10
C PRO A 31 -4.73 -18.45 12.25
N SER A 32 -4.96 -19.12 13.38
CA SER A 32 -5.58 -18.54 14.58
C SER A 32 -4.68 -17.56 15.35
N GLU A 33 -3.40 -17.49 14.99
CA GLU A 33 -2.42 -16.61 15.66
C GLU A 33 -2.27 -15.27 14.96
N PHE A 34 -2.86 -15.12 13.77
CA PHE A 34 -2.93 -13.84 13.07
C PHE A 34 -4.07 -12.99 13.62
N VAL A 35 -3.79 -12.18 14.63
CA VAL A 35 -4.74 -11.28 15.28
C VAL A 35 -4.35 -9.84 15.11
N VAL A 36 -5.32 -8.95 15.15
CA VAL A 36 -5.07 -7.51 15.15
C VAL A 36 -4.54 -7.10 16.53
N THR A 37 -3.29 -6.72 16.59
CA THR A 37 -2.59 -6.33 17.82
C THR A 37 -2.70 -4.83 18.10
N ARG A 38 -2.85 -4.02 17.04
CA ARG A 38 -2.87 -2.56 17.08
C ARG A 38 -4.06 -2.02 16.26
N PRO A 39 -5.31 -2.13 16.75
CA PRO A 39 -6.49 -1.64 16.05
C PRO A 39 -6.36 -0.15 15.73
N GLY A 40 -6.89 0.28 14.59
CA GLY A 40 -6.78 1.66 14.10
C GLY A 40 -5.58 1.89 13.16
N LEU A 41 -4.50 1.15 13.30
CA LEU A 41 -3.32 1.28 12.45
C LEU A 41 -3.42 0.38 11.22
N VAL A 42 -3.13 0.94 10.03
CA VAL A 42 -3.28 0.24 8.75
C VAL A 42 -1.95 0.09 8.03
N LEU A 43 -1.43 1.11 7.35
CA LEU A 43 -0.20 1.01 6.56
C LEU A 43 1.06 1.41 7.32
N VAL A 44 0.93 2.33 8.29
CA VAL A 44 2.03 2.84 9.11
C VAL A 44 1.58 3.07 10.54
N ASP A 45 2.52 3.11 11.45
CA ASP A 45 2.34 3.73 12.76
C ASP A 45 2.37 5.26 12.58
N VAL A 46 1.20 5.88 12.69
CA VAL A 46 1.01 7.31 12.42
C VAL A 46 1.88 8.17 13.33
N ALA A 47 1.95 7.84 14.63
CA ALA A 47 2.73 8.61 15.60
C ALA A 47 4.24 8.48 15.32
N ALA A 48 4.71 7.25 15.08
CA ALA A 48 6.11 7.00 14.78
C ALA A 48 6.54 7.67 13.46
N ARG A 49 5.72 7.56 12.41
CA ARG A 49 6.03 8.19 11.12
C ARG A 49 6.00 9.70 11.19
N ARG A 50 5.04 10.29 11.90
CA ARG A 50 4.97 11.73 12.14
C ARG A 50 6.23 12.25 12.83
N ALA A 51 6.71 11.58 13.87
CA ALA A 51 7.93 11.96 14.56
C ALA A 51 9.15 12.00 13.61
N VAL A 52 9.26 11.05 12.68
CA VAL A 52 10.31 11.06 11.65
C VAL A 52 10.16 12.28 10.73
N LEU A 53 8.95 12.58 10.27
CA LEU A 53 8.70 13.70 9.34
C LEU A 53 8.90 15.07 10.03
N GLU A 54 8.52 15.22 11.29
CA GLU A 54 8.70 16.44 12.08
C GLU A 54 10.18 16.76 12.35
N ALA A 55 11.03 15.74 12.39
CA ALA A 55 12.47 15.92 12.56
C ALA A 55 13.17 16.45 11.28
N LEU A 56 12.48 16.42 10.11
CA LEU A 56 13.04 16.90 8.85
C LEU A 56 12.89 18.41 8.68
N PRO A 57 13.83 19.07 7.95
CA PRO A 57 13.61 20.41 7.43
C PRO A 57 12.30 20.48 6.61
N GLU A 58 11.62 21.62 6.65
CA GLU A 58 10.33 21.82 5.96
C GLU A 58 10.39 21.44 4.48
N ALA A 59 11.44 21.90 3.77
CA ALA A 59 11.60 21.62 2.33
C ALA A 59 11.74 20.10 2.04
N GLU A 60 12.41 19.34 2.91
CA GLU A 60 12.53 17.88 2.75
C GLU A 60 11.20 17.18 3.04
N ARG A 61 10.48 17.63 4.09
CA ARG A 61 9.16 17.12 4.42
C ARG A 61 8.15 17.39 3.30
N GLU A 62 8.18 18.60 2.68
CA GLU A 62 7.36 18.93 1.52
C GLU A 62 7.74 18.13 0.28
N ALA A 63 9.01 17.86 0.07
CA ALA A 63 9.47 16.99 -1.02
C ALA A 63 8.92 15.56 -0.88
N LEU A 64 8.74 15.05 0.35
CA LEU A 64 8.17 13.73 0.61
C LEU A 64 6.64 13.70 0.58
N CYS A 65 5.98 14.69 1.17
CA CYS A 65 4.54 14.67 1.47
C CYS A 65 3.71 15.66 0.65
N GLY A 66 4.36 16.46 -0.19
CA GLY A 66 3.76 17.60 -0.89
C GLY A 66 3.65 18.85 -0.04
N PRO A 67 3.48 20.01 -0.69
CA PRO A 67 3.32 21.29 0.02
C PRO A 67 1.98 21.34 0.77
N PRO A 68 1.90 22.11 1.87
CA PRO A 68 0.67 22.36 2.58
C PRO A 68 -0.41 22.93 1.65
N ARG A 69 -1.67 22.49 1.81
CA ARG A 69 -2.80 22.99 1.04
C ARG A 69 -3.76 23.74 1.96
N GLN A 70 -4.19 24.92 1.53
CA GLN A 70 -5.13 25.76 2.29
C GLN A 70 -6.59 25.27 2.24
N SER A 71 -6.90 24.36 1.34
CA SER A 71 -8.25 23.78 1.23
C SER A 71 -8.25 22.46 0.50
N TRP A 72 -9.23 21.64 0.81
CA TRP A 72 -9.41 20.32 0.19
C TRP A 72 -10.70 20.28 -0.63
N PRO A 73 -10.67 19.65 -1.82
CA PRO A 73 -11.84 19.55 -2.69
C PRO A 73 -13.01 18.87 -1.99
N ARG A 74 -14.20 19.44 -2.15
CA ARG A 74 -15.45 18.84 -1.71
C ARG A 74 -16.09 18.10 -2.87
N HIS A 75 -16.08 16.76 -2.83
CA HIS A 75 -16.56 15.92 -3.93
C HIS A 75 -18.08 15.81 -3.93
N GLY A 76 -18.68 15.78 -5.13
CA GLY A 76 -20.08 15.42 -5.30
C GLY A 76 -20.33 13.97 -4.85
N VAL A 77 -21.43 13.76 -4.12
CA VAL A 77 -21.79 12.41 -3.66
C VAL A 77 -22.23 11.56 -4.82
N GLN A 78 -21.60 10.38 -4.96
CA GLN A 78 -21.92 9.40 -5.97
C GLN A 78 -22.53 8.15 -5.31
N ARG A 79 -23.80 7.86 -5.62
CA ARG A 79 -24.47 6.67 -5.07
C ARG A 79 -24.13 5.38 -5.79
N ASN A 80 -23.89 5.45 -7.08
CA ASN A 80 -23.68 4.29 -7.93
C ASN A 80 -22.20 4.13 -8.27
N VAL A 81 -21.72 2.89 -8.24
CA VAL A 81 -20.42 2.50 -8.80
C VAL A 81 -20.66 1.93 -10.20
N GLY A 82 -19.88 2.38 -11.18
CA GLY A 82 -19.93 1.88 -12.55
C GLY A 82 -18.72 1.01 -12.90
N GLY A 83 -18.79 0.31 -14.04
CA GLY A 83 -17.71 -0.55 -14.53
C GLY A 83 -16.57 0.20 -15.24
N GLY A 84 -16.73 1.49 -15.56
CA GLY A 84 -15.70 2.34 -16.17
C GLY A 84 -15.01 3.26 -15.18
N ALA A 85 -14.17 4.20 -15.66
CA ALA A 85 -13.54 5.22 -14.83
C ALA A 85 -14.58 6.03 -14.04
N GLN A 86 -14.30 6.29 -12.75
CA GLN A 86 -15.31 6.80 -11.83
C GLN A 86 -14.90 8.10 -11.14
N PRO A 87 -15.85 9.02 -10.85
CA PRO A 87 -15.64 10.17 -9.98
C PRO A 87 -15.15 9.80 -8.56
N ALA A 88 -15.47 8.60 -8.06
CA ALA A 88 -14.95 8.10 -6.79
C ALA A 88 -13.41 8.02 -6.75
N GLN A 89 -12.75 7.89 -7.90
CA GLN A 89 -11.28 7.95 -7.99
C GLN A 89 -10.72 9.33 -7.63
N THR A 90 -11.47 10.42 -7.86
CA THR A 90 -11.07 11.76 -7.41
C THR A 90 -11.18 11.89 -5.90
N LEU A 91 -12.17 11.24 -5.27
CA LEU A 91 -12.24 11.12 -3.81
C LEU A 91 -11.02 10.37 -3.29
N ALA A 92 -10.68 9.21 -3.87
CA ALA A 92 -9.52 8.43 -3.48
C ALA A 92 -8.22 9.24 -3.55
N LEU A 93 -8.03 10.01 -4.63
CA LEU A 93 -6.87 10.88 -4.79
C LEU A 93 -6.82 11.96 -3.70
N THR A 94 -7.95 12.59 -3.39
CA THR A 94 -8.03 13.57 -2.29
C THR A 94 -7.70 12.92 -0.95
N MET A 95 -8.20 11.70 -0.68
CA MET A 95 -7.88 11.00 0.57
C MET A 95 -6.37 10.73 0.68
N MET A 96 -5.72 10.28 -0.39
CA MET A 96 -4.28 10.02 -0.39
C MET A 96 -3.44 11.26 -0.09
N HIS A 97 -3.76 12.39 -0.71
CA HIS A 97 -3.04 13.65 -0.48
C HIS A 97 -3.37 14.29 0.88
N ALA A 98 -4.64 14.26 1.31
CA ALA A 98 -5.03 14.81 2.61
C ALA A 98 -4.44 13.99 3.75
N ALA A 99 -4.41 12.67 3.62
CA ALA A 99 -3.76 11.78 4.58
C ALA A 99 -2.25 12.07 4.71
N ALA A 100 -1.55 12.31 3.59
CA ALA A 100 -0.14 12.68 3.59
C ALA A 100 0.09 14.05 4.25
N SER A 101 -0.74 15.07 3.93
CA SER A 101 -0.66 16.40 4.56
C SER A 101 -0.88 16.32 6.06
N TYR A 102 -1.93 15.60 6.50
CA TYR A 102 -2.19 15.41 7.92
C TYR A 102 -1.07 14.64 8.63
N LEU A 103 -0.53 13.60 8.01
CA LEU A 103 0.58 12.84 8.54
C LEU A 103 1.82 13.71 8.73
N ALA A 104 2.12 14.57 7.74
CA ALA A 104 3.32 15.42 7.74
C ALA A 104 3.30 16.54 8.78
N THR A 105 2.13 17.13 9.05
CA THR A 105 2.05 18.39 9.79
C THR A 105 0.95 18.44 10.88
N GLY A 106 0.09 17.41 10.94
CA GLY A 106 -1.11 17.45 11.79
C GLY A 106 -2.14 18.47 11.32
N ASP A 107 -2.11 18.86 10.04
CA ASP A 107 -2.93 19.92 9.46
C ASP A 107 -4.44 19.69 9.70
N PRO A 108 -5.11 20.56 10.47
CA PRO A 108 -6.54 20.43 10.75
C PRO A 108 -7.40 20.56 9.49
N ASP A 109 -6.98 21.34 8.49
CA ASP A 109 -7.73 21.48 7.23
C ASP A 109 -7.71 20.16 6.45
N ALA A 110 -6.60 19.43 6.49
CA ALA A 110 -6.51 18.10 5.88
C ALA A 110 -7.40 17.07 6.59
N ARG A 111 -7.38 17.05 7.93
CA ARG A 111 -8.31 16.24 8.74
C ARG A 111 -9.76 16.53 8.39
N ASP A 112 -10.15 17.80 8.40
CA ASP A 112 -11.51 18.24 8.14
C ASP A 112 -11.92 17.95 6.68
N GLY A 113 -10.98 18.04 5.74
CA GLY A 113 -11.16 17.65 4.36
C GLY A 113 -11.47 16.15 4.20
N ILE A 114 -10.78 15.29 4.95
CA ILE A 114 -11.05 13.84 5.00
C ILE A 114 -12.45 13.61 5.60
N ILE A 115 -12.68 14.06 6.83
CA ILE A 115 -13.90 13.74 7.58
C ILE A 115 -15.15 14.32 6.90
N SER A 116 -15.13 15.58 6.44
CA SER A 116 -16.31 16.19 5.79
C SER A 116 -16.69 15.48 4.48
N ASN A 117 -15.73 15.00 3.69
CA ASN A 117 -16.05 14.21 2.51
C ASN A 117 -16.62 12.83 2.89
N LEU A 118 -15.99 12.14 3.82
CA LEU A 118 -16.42 10.79 4.23
C LEU A 118 -17.80 10.82 4.90
N LEU A 119 -18.07 11.79 5.78
CA LEU A 119 -19.37 11.95 6.45
C LEU A 119 -20.49 12.18 5.42
N ARG A 120 -20.31 13.09 4.48
CA ARG A 120 -21.29 13.34 3.41
C ARG A 120 -21.56 12.09 2.56
N PHE A 121 -20.54 11.31 2.26
CA PHE A 121 -20.70 10.05 1.53
C PHE A 121 -21.43 9.02 2.37
N ALA A 122 -21.14 8.93 3.67
CA ALA A 122 -21.79 8.03 4.61
C ALA A 122 -23.29 8.37 4.79
N GLU A 123 -23.61 9.64 5.04
CA GLU A 123 -25.00 10.13 5.22
C GLU A 123 -25.87 9.90 3.97
N ALA A 124 -25.28 10.00 2.78
CA ALA A 124 -25.97 9.76 1.53
C ALA A 124 -26.00 8.28 1.10
N ASP A 125 -25.45 7.36 1.90
CA ASP A 125 -25.25 5.95 1.56
C ASP A 125 -24.58 5.79 0.18
N ALA A 126 -23.53 6.59 -0.05
CA ALA A 126 -22.80 6.62 -1.31
C ALA A 126 -22.14 5.27 -1.62
N LEU A 127 -21.86 4.99 -2.89
CA LEU A 127 -21.20 3.78 -3.39
C LEU A 127 -21.93 2.46 -3.03
N SER A 128 -23.16 2.56 -2.52
CA SER A 128 -23.95 1.41 -2.07
C SER A 128 -24.63 0.66 -3.21
N ARG A 129 -24.67 1.23 -4.42
CA ARG A 129 -25.34 0.64 -5.59
C ARG A 129 -24.37 0.45 -6.74
N MET A 130 -24.65 -0.53 -7.58
CA MET A 130 -23.92 -0.77 -8.83
C MET A 130 -24.80 -0.40 -10.03
N THR A 131 -24.21 0.15 -11.10
CA THR A 131 -24.94 0.35 -12.36
C THR A 131 -25.11 -0.98 -13.09
N GLU A 132 -26.25 -1.16 -13.76
CA GLU A 132 -26.49 -2.38 -14.56
C GLU A 132 -25.91 -2.22 -15.99
N PRO A 133 -25.42 -3.31 -16.60
CA PRO A 133 -25.24 -4.65 -16.05
C PRO A 133 -24.02 -4.71 -15.09
N VAL A 134 -24.16 -5.37 -13.93
CA VAL A 134 -23.07 -5.49 -12.96
C VAL A 134 -21.98 -6.43 -13.47
N THR A 135 -20.76 -5.97 -13.43
CA THR A 135 -19.55 -6.72 -13.82
C THR A 135 -18.53 -6.73 -12.69
N VAL A 136 -17.47 -7.53 -12.81
CA VAL A 136 -16.34 -7.55 -11.87
C VAL A 136 -15.65 -6.20 -11.74
N ASN A 137 -15.67 -5.37 -12.80
CA ASN A 137 -15.06 -4.03 -12.78
C ASN A 137 -15.76 -3.05 -11.83
N HIS A 138 -17.03 -3.25 -11.50
CA HIS A 138 -17.73 -2.42 -10.51
C HIS A 138 -17.12 -2.62 -9.12
N PHE A 139 -16.88 -3.88 -8.73
CA PHE A 139 -16.24 -4.21 -7.46
C PHE A 139 -14.79 -3.73 -7.45
N TYR A 140 -14.08 -3.93 -8.53
CA TYR A 140 -12.70 -3.45 -8.68
C TYR A 140 -12.59 -1.92 -8.53
N ASN A 141 -13.50 -1.15 -9.13
CA ASN A 141 -13.53 0.31 -8.98
C ASN A 141 -13.92 0.75 -7.56
N LEU A 142 -14.80 -0.03 -6.89
CA LEU A 142 -15.10 0.21 -5.49
C LEU A 142 -13.86 0.00 -4.63
N ASP A 143 -13.15 -1.12 -4.79
CA ASP A 143 -11.98 -1.48 -3.99
C ASP A 143 -10.83 -0.48 -4.19
N ARG A 144 -10.61 0.02 -5.42
CA ARG A 144 -9.66 1.12 -5.71
C ARG A 144 -9.97 2.41 -4.96
N THR A 145 -11.24 2.63 -4.62
CA THR A 145 -11.66 3.77 -3.82
C THR A 145 -11.53 3.48 -2.33
N LEU A 146 -11.89 2.28 -1.90
CA LEU A 146 -11.98 1.95 -0.48
C LEU A 146 -10.62 1.87 0.21
N LEU A 147 -9.56 1.35 -0.45
CA LEU A 147 -8.25 1.27 0.20
C LEU A 147 -7.73 2.65 0.62
N PRO A 148 -7.66 3.67 -0.27
CA PRO A 148 -7.30 5.03 0.13
C PRO A 148 -8.24 5.67 1.16
N VAL A 149 -9.54 5.36 1.10
CA VAL A 149 -10.53 5.87 2.05
C VAL A 149 -10.29 5.31 3.45
N VAL A 150 -10.07 4.01 3.57
CA VAL A 150 -9.75 3.35 4.85
C VAL A 150 -8.42 3.88 5.41
N THR A 151 -7.40 4.02 4.56
CA THR A 151 -6.10 4.57 4.96
C THR A 151 -6.26 6.03 5.43
N GLY A 152 -7.00 6.86 4.68
CA GLY A 152 -7.24 8.26 5.05
C GLY A 152 -7.96 8.39 6.39
N LEU A 153 -8.99 7.57 6.63
CA LEU A 153 -9.66 7.52 7.93
C LEU A 153 -8.71 7.07 9.05
N ALA A 154 -7.89 6.05 8.80
CA ALA A 154 -6.92 5.54 9.77
C ALA A 154 -5.88 6.58 10.19
N MET A 155 -5.53 7.54 9.30
CA MET A 155 -4.59 8.62 9.65
C MET A 155 -5.15 9.63 10.64
N VAL A 156 -6.49 9.83 10.67
CA VAL A 156 -7.11 10.92 11.44
C VAL A 156 -8.03 10.47 12.57
N HIS A 157 -8.39 9.18 12.63
CA HIS A 157 -9.48 8.69 13.49
C HIS A 157 -9.28 8.92 14.99
N ASP A 158 -8.03 9.05 15.46
CA ASP A 158 -7.67 9.30 16.85
C ASP A 158 -7.50 10.81 17.18
N ASP A 159 -7.74 11.72 16.21
CA ASP A 159 -7.65 13.15 16.46
C ASP A 159 -8.72 13.57 17.48
N PRO A 160 -8.32 14.21 18.62
CA PRO A 160 -9.26 14.56 19.68
C PRO A 160 -10.30 15.62 19.30
N ALA A 161 -10.12 16.31 18.17
CA ALA A 161 -11.08 17.28 17.66
C ALA A 161 -12.25 16.65 16.90
N LEU A 162 -12.20 15.33 16.59
CA LEU A 162 -13.26 14.65 15.87
C LEU A 162 -14.46 14.34 16.77
N ALA A 163 -15.67 14.54 16.23
CA ALA A 163 -16.89 14.12 16.88
C ALA A 163 -17.06 12.58 16.80
N PRO A 164 -17.20 11.87 17.92
CA PRO A 164 -17.31 10.40 17.91
C PRO A 164 -18.47 9.88 17.05
N ASP A 165 -19.59 10.58 16.99
CA ASP A 165 -20.77 10.19 16.20
C ASP A 165 -20.53 10.30 14.70
N GLU A 166 -19.74 11.26 14.24
CA GLU A 166 -19.33 11.40 12.84
C GLU A 166 -18.45 10.22 12.43
N VAL A 167 -17.44 9.90 13.25
CA VAL A 167 -16.56 8.75 13.02
C VAL A 167 -17.36 7.45 13.03
N ALA A 168 -18.32 7.29 13.95
CA ALA A 168 -19.19 6.12 14.01
C ALA A 168 -20.06 5.98 12.75
N THR A 169 -20.60 7.08 12.23
CA THR A 169 -21.40 7.11 11.00
C THR A 169 -20.57 6.70 9.79
N ILE A 170 -19.34 7.21 9.66
CA ILE A 170 -18.41 6.85 8.60
C ILE A 170 -18.04 5.35 8.71
N ARG A 171 -17.71 4.87 9.91
CA ARG A 171 -17.37 3.46 10.14
C ARG A 171 -18.51 2.51 9.76
N ALA A 172 -19.74 2.83 10.14
CA ALA A 172 -20.91 2.01 9.80
C ALA A 172 -21.14 1.94 8.28
N TRP A 173 -20.94 3.04 7.56
CA TRP A 173 -21.01 3.06 6.10
C TRP A 173 -19.91 2.21 5.45
N LEU A 174 -18.64 2.39 5.86
CA LEU A 174 -17.50 1.63 5.32
C LEU A 174 -17.65 0.13 5.61
N ASP A 175 -18.10 -0.25 6.82
CA ASP A 175 -18.32 -1.65 7.17
C ASP A 175 -19.29 -2.34 6.21
N ARG A 176 -20.41 -1.66 5.86
CA ARG A 176 -21.36 -2.18 4.87
C ARG A 176 -20.72 -2.34 3.49
N LEU A 177 -19.88 -1.41 3.05
CA LEU A 177 -19.24 -1.47 1.73
C LEU A 177 -18.17 -2.57 1.66
N VAL A 178 -17.30 -2.64 2.66
CA VAL A 178 -16.21 -3.63 2.70
C VAL A 178 -16.76 -5.05 2.83
N ARG A 179 -17.78 -5.28 3.67
CA ARG A 179 -18.41 -6.59 3.84
C ARG A 179 -19.32 -6.98 2.68
N ARG A 180 -19.60 -6.06 1.76
CA ARG A 180 -20.41 -6.37 0.60
C ARG A 180 -19.70 -7.39 -0.27
N ARG A 181 -20.22 -8.60 -0.31
CA ARG A 181 -19.75 -9.64 -1.21
C ARG A 181 -20.32 -9.37 -2.61
N GLY A 182 -19.48 -9.52 -3.62
CA GLY A 182 -19.90 -9.46 -4.99
C GLY A 182 -20.82 -10.62 -5.36
N PRO A 183 -21.44 -10.59 -6.56
CA PRO A 183 -22.13 -11.77 -7.09
C PRO A 183 -21.13 -12.94 -7.15
N ASP A 184 -21.64 -14.17 -7.23
CA ASP A 184 -20.88 -15.43 -7.18
C ASP A 184 -19.61 -15.42 -8.06
N ARG A 185 -19.62 -14.64 -9.13
CA ARG A 185 -18.47 -14.46 -10.03
C ARG A 185 -17.21 -13.95 -9.30
N VAL A 186 -17.35 -13.04 -8.34
CA VAL A 186 -16.21 -12.47 -7.58
C VAL A 186 -15.74 -13.41 -6.49
N THR A 187 -16.60 -14.30 -6.02
CA THR A 187 -16.29 -15.29 -4.98
C THR A 187 -16.08 -16.70 -5.52
N ASN A 188 -16.47 -16.96 -6.78
CA ASN A 188 -16.32 -18.26 -7.41
C ASN A 188 -14.85 -18.52 -7.79
N PRO A 189 -14.18 -19.55 -7.24
CA PRO A 189 -12.78 -19.88 -7.55
C PRO A 189 -12.54 -20.27 -9.01
N GLU A 190 -13.58 -20.66 -9.76
CA GLU A 190 -13.48 -20.95 -11.21
C GLU A 190 -13.37 -19.67 -12.07
N VAL A 191 -13.71 -18.51 -11.52
CA VAL A 191 -13.61 -17.22 -12.21
C VAL A 191 -12.24 -16.59 -11.95
N ALA A 192 -11.48 -16.26 -13.01
CA ALA A 192 -10.12 -15.72 -12.89
C ALA A 192 -10.04 -14.51 -11.94
N SER A 193 -11.01 -13.58 -11.97
CA SER A 193 -11.06 -12.41 -11.11
C SER A 193 -11.22 -12.73 -9.61
N SER A 194 -11.55 -13.96 -9.24
CA SER A 194 -11.56 -14.40 -7.84
C SER A 194 -10.19 -14.91 -7.34
N ARG A 195 -9.18 -14.95 -8.21
CA ARG A 195 -7.85 -15.50 -7.90
C ARG A 195 -6.69 -14.64 -8.39
N ASN A 196 -6.94 -13.53 -9.10
CA ASN A 196 -5.94 -12.66 -9.71
C ASN A 196 -5.86 -11.29 -8.99
N ASN A 197 -5.21 -10.30 -9.61
CA ASN A 197 -5.03 -8.94 -9.11
C ASN A 197 -6.31 -8.27 -8.59
N HIS A 198 -7.48 -8.56 -9.16
CA HIS A 198 -8.76 -8.05 -8.65
C HIS A 198 -9.03 -8.54 -7.22
N ARG A 199 -8.78 -9.83 -6.98
CA ARG A 199 -8.97 -10.40 -5.66
C ARG A 199 -7.90 -9.95 -4.67
N TYR A 200 -6.66 -9.77 -5.11
CA TYR A 200 -5.60 -9.25 -4.24
C TYR A 200 -5.92 -7.83 -3.77
N LEU A 201 -6.36 -6.94 -4.66
CA LEU A 201 -6.81 -5.61 -4.27
C LEU A 201 -7.99 -5.66 -3.29
N ARG A 202 -9.01 -6.48 -3.58
CA ARG A 202 -10.16 -6.62 -2.69
C ARG A 202 -9.77 -7.08 -1.30
N ASP A 203 -8.92 -8.10 -1.22
CA ASP A 203 -8.54 -8.67 0.08
C ASP A 203 -7.54 -7.77 0.82
N SER A 204 -6.80 -6.88 0.14
CA SER A 204 -6.03 -5.81 0.80
C SER A 204 -6.95 -4.79 1.48
N VAL A 205 -8.06 -4.41 0.85
CA VAL A 205 -9.11 -3.55 1.46
C VAL A 205 -9.73 -4.25 2.67
N THR A 206 -10.07 -5.54 2.54
CA THR A 206 -10.65 -6.34 3.61
C THR A 206 -9.71 -6.42 4.81
N MET A 207 -8.42 -6.68 4.56
CA MET A 207 -7.36 -6.71 5.57
C MET A 207 -7.16 -5.36 6.26
N ALA A 208 -7.13 -4.26 5.47
CA ALA A 208 -7.01 -2.91 5.97
C ALA A 208 -8.17 -2.56 6.92
N TRP A 209 -9.39 -2.93 6.53
CA TRP A 209 -10.58 -2.72 7.36
C TRP A 209 -10.55 -3.58 8.62
N GLY A 210 -10.11 -4.83 8.51
CA GLY A 210 -9.89 -5.72 9.65
C GLY A 210 -8.88 -5.14 10.64
N ALA A 211 -7.73 -4.66 10.18
CA ALA A 211 -6.72 -4.01 10.99
C ALA A 211 -7.26 -2.74 11.67
N PHE A 212 -8.01 -1.91 10.91
CA PHE A 212 -8.60 -0.68 11.44
C PHE A 212 -9.65 -0.94 12.52
N THR A 213 -10.52 -1.94 12.32
CA THR A 213 -11.65 -2.22 13.24
C THR A 213 -11.32 -3.19 14.38
N GLY A 214 -10.19 -3.90 14.32
CA GLY A 214 -9.86 -4.98 15.23
C GLY A 214 -10.55 -6.31 14.87
N ASP A 215 -11.06 -6.46 13.64
CA ASP A 215 -11.72 -7.68 13.18
C ASP A 215 -10.68 -8.69 12.66
N ASN A 216 -10.34 -9.66 13.51
CA ASN A 216 -9.36 -10.70 13.22
C ASN A 216 -9.74 -11.55 11.99
N ALA A 217 -11.03 -11.79 11.76
CA ALA A 217 -11.47 -12.60 10.63
C ALA A 217 -11.21 -11.89 9.29
N LEU A 218 -11.51 -10.59 9.21
CA LEU A 218 -11.23 -9.79 8.02
C LEU A 218 -9.73 -9.59 7.81
N PHE A 219 -8.97 -9.38 8.88
CA PHE A 219 -7.52 -9.28 8.82
C PHE A 219 -6.91 -10.58 8.27
N PHE A 220 -7.34 -11.73 8.80
CA PHE A 220 -6.86 -13.03 8.35
C PHE A 220 -7.27 -13.36 6.89
N GLU A 221 -8.42 -12.87 6.38
CA GLU A 221 -8.75 -13.03 4.95
C GLU A 221 -7.62 -12.50 4.05
N GLY A 222 -7.03 -11.34 4.39
CA GLY A 222 -5.90 -10.78 3.65
C GLY A 222 -4.62 -11.61 3.78
N VAL A 223 -4.28 -12.03 5.00
CA VAL A 223 -3.12 -12.93 5.24
C VAL A 223 -3.26 -14.22 4.43
N ASN A 224 -4.44 -14.84 4.47
CA ASN A 224 -4.70 -16.06 3.70
C ASN A 224 -4.62 -15.82 2.19
N ARG A 225 -5.07 -14.66 1.71
CA ARG A 225 -4.93 -14.29 0.28
C ARG A 225 -3.47 -14.14 -0.13
N TYR A 226 -2.66 -13.54 0.72
CA TYR A 226 -1.22 -13.43 0.50
C TYR A 226 -0.58 -14.82 0.36
N ARG A 227 -0.86 -15.75 1.28
CA ARG A 227 -0.38 -17.14 1.21
C ARG A 227 -0.80 -17.81 -0.10
N LEU A 228 -2.08 -17.71 -0.46
CA LEU A 228 -2.59 -18.28 -1.71
C LEU A 228 -1.94 -17.68 -2.96
N ALA A 229 -1.53 -16.40 -2.93
CA ALA A 229 -0.78 -15.81 -4.03
C ALA A 229 0.60 -16.43 -4.18
N LEU A 230 1.30 -16.70 -3.08
CA LEU A 230 2.58 -17.41 -3.09
C LEU A 230 2.44 -18.85 -3.64
N GLU A 231 1.38 -19.58 -3.25
CA GLU A 231 1.11 -20.93 -3.74
C GLU A 231 0.72 -20.98 -5.23
N GLN A 232 0.20 -19.88 -5.78
CA GLN A 232 -0.15 -19.76 -7.20
C GLN A 232 1.06 -19.38 -8.08
N MET A 233 2.15 -18.93 -7.50
CA MET A 233 3.33 -18.47 -8.19
C MET A 233 4.06 -19.65 -8.83
N ARG A 234 4.58 -19.46 -10.05
CA ARG A 234 5.50 -20.41 -10.68
C ARG A 234 6.92 -20.27 -10.10
N GLU A 235 7.76 -21.27 -10.33
CA GLU A 235 9.15 -21.28 -9.82
C GLU A 235 9.97 -20.06 -10.26
N ASP A 236 9.64 -19.46 -11.41
CA ASP A 236 10.31 -18.25 -11.92
C ASP A 236 9.78 -16.94 -11.30
N GLY A 237 8.83 -16.99 -10.40
CA GLY A 237 8.20 -15.81 -9.77
C GLY A 237 6.99 -15.26 -10.50
N SER A 238 6.63 -15.81 -11.65
CA SER A 238 5.47 -15.33 -12.43
C SER A 238 4.14 -15.81 -11.86
N LEU A 239 3.12 -14.96 -11.95
CA LEU A 239 1.74 -15.29 -11.60
C LEU A 239 0.98 -15.71 -12.86
N PRO A 240 0.45 -16.95 -12.94
CA PRO A 240 -0.18 -17.45 -14.17
C PRO A 240 -1.27 -16.56 -14.73
N LEU A 241 -2.21 -16.12 -13.88
CA LEU A 241 -3.36 -15.32 -14.31
C LEU A 241 -3.01 -13.88 -14.70
N GLU A 242 -1.81 -13.41 -14.38
CA GLU A 242 -1.29 -12.11 -14.77
C GLU A 242 -0.48 -12.22 -16.06
N THR A 243 0.35 -13.24 -16.20
CA THR A 243 1.20 -13.44 -17.37
C THR A 243 0.42 -13.92 -18.62
N ASP A 244 -0.79 -14.46 -18.44
CA ASP A 244 -1.71 -14.80 -19.54
C ASP A 244 -2.40 -13.56 -20.19
N ARG A 245 -1.98 -12.32 -19.82
CA ARG A 245 -2.59 -11.07 -20.26
C ARG A 245 -1.94 -10.46 -21.51
N GLY A 246 -1.17 -11.23 -22.24
CA GLY A 246 -0.55 -10.80 -23.52
C GLY A 246 0.42 -9.62 -23.30
N ARG A 247 0.18 -8.50 -24.01
CA ARG A 247 1.01 -7.28 -23.90
C ARG A 247 1.02 -6.64 -22.51
N ASP A 248 0.01 -6.90 -21.70
CA ASP A 248 -0.17 -6.32 -20.38
C ASP A 248 0.29 -7.26 -19.26
N ALA A 249 1.04 -8.32 -19.55
CA ALA A 249 1.45 -9.33 -18.59
C ALA A 249 2.28 -8.73 -17.44
N LEU A 250 3.31 -7.93 -17.74
CA LEU A 250 4.11 -7.24 -16.72
C LEU A 250 3.31 -6.17 -15.96
N PHE A 251 2.40 -5.46 -16.64
CA PHE A 251 1.50 -4.52 -16.00
C PHE A 251 0.66 -5.19 -14.92
N TYR A 252 0.09 -6.38 -15.20
CA TYR A 252 -0.74 -7.09 -14.23
C TYR A 252 0.10 -7.80 -13.15
N GLN A 253 1.29 -8.33 -13.49
CA GLN A 253 2.25 -8.83 -12.48
C GLN A 253 2.59 -7.74 -11.47
N ARG A 254 2.98 -6.54 -11.93
CA ARG A 254 3.22 -5.38 -11.08
C ARG A 254 2.00 -5.01 -10.24
N HIS A 255 0.80 -5.09 -10.82
CA HIS A 255 -0.44 -4.78 -10.13
C HIS A 255 -0.71 -5.76 -8.96
N ALA A 256 -0.51 -7.04 -9.20
CA ALA A 256 -0.59 -8.05 -8.14
C ALA A 256 0.39 -7.76 -7.01
N ILE A 257 1.66 -7.47 -7.34
CA ILE A 257 2.70 -7.10 -6.37
C ILE A 257 2.29 -5.90 -5.53
N ALA A 258 1.70 -4.85 -6.13
CA ALA A 258 1.28 -3.65 -5.40
C ALA A 258 0.30 -3.97 -4.26
N SER A 259 -0.71 -4.81 -4.53
CA SER A 259 -1.69 -5.23 -3.51
C SER A 259 -1.07 -6.15 -2.45
N LEU A 260 -0.14 -7.03 -2.83
CA LEU A 260 0.56 -7.92 -1.90
C LEU A 260 1.52 -7.14 -0.99
N VAL A 261 2.23 -6.15 -1.52
CA VAL A 261 3.06 -5.23 -0.71
C VAL A 261 2.19 -4.46 0.29
N ALA A 262 1.02 -3.94 -0.14
CA ALA A 262 0.09 -3.29 0.78
C ALA A 262 -0.35 -4.23 1.91
N MET A 263 -0.67 -5.51 1.62
CA MET A 263 -0.98 -6.50 2.66
C MET A 263 0.21 -6.74 3.59
N ALA A 264 1.43 -6.84 3.07
CA ALA A 264 2.63 -7.04 3.87
C ALA A 264 2.88 -5.86 4.81
N GLU A 265 2.65 -4.62 4.37
CA GLU A 265 2.77 -3.43 5.23
C GLU A 265 1.67 -3.36 6.30
N ILE A 266 0.42 -3.71 5.95
CA ILE A 266 -0.67 -3.82 6.93
C ILE A 266 -0.32 -4.86 8.01
N ALA A 267 0.24 -6.01 7.62
CA ALA A 267 0.69 -7.03 8.55
C ALA A 267 1.86 -6.56 9.42
N ALA A 268 2.83 -5.86 8.82
CA ALA A 268 4.01 -5.37 9.53
C ALA A 268 3.66 -4.39 10.66
N VAL A 269 2.68 -3.51 10.44
CA VAL A 269 2.17 -2.62 11.50
C VAL A 269 1.53 -3.41 12.65
N GLN A 270 0.97 -4.58 12.35
CA GLN A 270 0.42 -5.50 13.36
C GLN A 270 1.47 -6.44 13.98
N GLY A 271 2.75 -6.32 13.58
CA GLY A 271 3.85 -7.11 14.12
C GLY A 271 4.14 -8.42 13.39
N TYR A 272 3.62 -8.61 12.17
CA TYR A 272 3.85 -9.82 11.38
C TYR A 272 4.67 -9.51 10.12
N ASP A 273 5.66 -10.35 9.83
CA ASP A 273 6.48 -10.24 8.61
C ASP A 273 5.95 -11.19 7.53
N LEU A 274 5.12 -10.67 6.62
CA LEU A 274 4.66 -11.45 5.46
C LEU A 274 5.70 -11.53 4.34
N TYR A 275 6.72 -10.65 4.32
CA TYR A 275 7.80 -10.77 3.32
C TYR A 275 8.64 -12.02 3.54
N ALA A 276 8.77 -12.47 4.79
CA ALA A 276 9.45 -13.71 5.13
C ALA A 276 8.61 -14.98 4.92
N LEU A 277 7.31 -14.83 4.54
CA LEU A 277 6.44 -15.96 4.29
C LEU A 277 6.79 -16.62 2.96
N THR A 278 6.88 -17.94 2.96
CA THR A 278 7.14 -18.75 1.76
C THR A 278 5.99 -19.69 1.44
N SER A 279 5.83 -20.02 0.17
CA SER A 279 4.99 -21.15 -0.29
C SER A 279 5.58 -22.51 0.14
N GLU A 280 4.84 -23.58 -0.05
CA GLU A 280 5.36 -24.97 0.14
C GLU A 280 6.60 -25.25 -0.73
N ALA A 281 6.73 -24.59 -1.88
CA ALA A 281 7.91 -24.68 -2.76
C ALA A 281 9.08 -23.78 -2.31
N GLY A 282 8.96 -23.04 -1.19
CA GLY A 282 9.98 -22.13 -0.70
C GLY A 282 10.07 -20.80 -1.45
N LEU A 283 9.04 -20.42 -2.21
CA LEU A 283 8.98 -19.18 -2.98
C LEU A 283 8.31 -18.07 -2.15
N ASP A 284 8.83 -16.86 -2.24
CA ASP A 284 8.34 -15.67 -1.54
C ASP A 284 8.03 -14.49 -2.47
N LEU A 285 7.67 -13.35 -1.93
CA LEU A 285 7.37 -12.14 -2.71
C LEU A 285 8.60 -11.64 -3.50
N HIS A 286 9.81 -11.89 -3.02
CA HIS A 286 11.02 -11.43 -3.70
C HIS A 286 11.18 -12.07 -5.08
N GLN A 287 10.77 -13.35 -5.27
CA GLN A 287 10.74 -13.98 -6.58
C GLN A 287 9.74 -13.30 -7.52
N MET A 288 8.57 -12.86 -7.04
CA MET A 288 7.64 -12.09 -7.87
C MET A 288 8.24 -10.76 -8.34
N VAL A 289 8.96 -10.07 -7.44
CA VAL A 289 9.68 -8.83 -7.78
C VAL A 289 10.83 -9.12 -8.74
N ALA A 290 11.59 -10.20 -8.53
CA ALA A 290 12.68 -10.61 -9.41
C ALA A 290 12.19 -10.88 -10.84
N PHE A 291 11.06 -11.58 -10.99
CA PHE A 291 10.44 -11.81 -12.30
C PHE A 291 10.04 -10.49 -12.99
N LEU A 292 9.44 -9.56 -12.24
CA LEU A 292 9.07 -8.24 -12.77
C LEU A 292 10.32 -7.48 -13.25
N VAL A 293 11.36 -7.42 -12.43
CA VAL A 293 12.65 -6.75 -12.75
C VAL A 293 13.28 -7.36 -13.99
N ALA A 294 13.37 -8.70 -14.05
CA ALA A 294 13.91 -9.40 -15.21
C ALA A 294 13.11 -9.15 -16.49
N GLY A 295 11.78 -9.13 -16.40
CA GLY A 295 10.90 -8.88 -17.54
C GLY A 295 10.92 -7.41 -18.03
N ILE A 296 11.22 -6.44 -17.16
CA ILE A 296 11.46 -5.05 -17.56
C ILE A 296 12.80 -4.95 -18.31
N ASP A 297 13.85 -5.64 -17.85
CA ASP A 297 15.17 -5.63 -18.48
C ASP A 297 15.16 -6.33 -19.83
N ASP A 298 14.53 -7.51 -19.88
CA ASP A 298 14.41 -8.32 -21.10
C ASP A 298 13.02 -8.95 -21.20
N PRO A 299 12.10 -8.36 -22.00
CA PRO A 299 10.77 -8.93 -22.22
C PRO A 299 10.77 -10.35 -22.80
N ALA A 300 11.91 -10.87 -23.32
CA ALA A 300 12.00 -12.25 -23.77
C ALA A 300 11.81 -13.26 -22.63
N VAL A 301 11.97 -12.88 -21.39
CA VAL A 301 11.61 -13.66 -20.19
C VAL A 301 10.16 -14.13 -20.22
N LEU A 302 9.27 -13.36 -20.86
CA LEU A 302 7.85 -13.72 -20.98
C LEU A 302 7.55 -14.65 -22.16
N ALA A 303 8.53 -14.98 -23.01
CA ALA A 303 8.31 -15.82 -24.20
C ALA A 303 7.62 -17.20 -23.91
N PRO A 304 7.79 -17.84 -22.75
CA PRO A 304 7.01 -19.03 -22.39
C PRO A 304 5.50 -18.79 -22.22
N TYR A 305 5.09 -17.56 -21.94
CA TYR A 305 3.71 -17.20 -21.55
C TYR A 305 3.00 -16.39 -22.63
N THR A 306 3.71 -15.50 -23.30
CA THR A 306 3.13 -14.66 -24.38
C THR A 306 4.19 -14.30 -25.41
N LYS A 307 3.75 -14.18 -26.68
CA LYS A 307 4.57 -13.65 -27.77
C LYS A 307 4.33 -12.15 -28.02
N ALA A 308 3.41 -11.54 -27.28
CA ALA A 308 3.09 -10.12 -27.43
C ALA A 308 4.23 -9.25 -26.84
N PRO A 309 4.63 -8.18 -27.52
CA PRO A 309 5.57 -7.21 -26.95
C PRO A 309 4.94 -6.59 -25.69
N GLN A 310 5.74 -6.40 -24.64
CA GLN A 310 5.24 -5.89 -23.37
C GLN A 310 5.05 -4.37 -23.41
N ASP A 311 3.96 -3.89 -22.80
CA ASP A 311 3.74 -2.48 -22.53
C ASP A 311 4.35 -2.10 -21.17
N LEU A 312 5.42 -1.30 -21.22
CA LEU A 312 6.12 -0.80 -20.03
C LEU A 312 5.67 0.61 -19.60
N GLY A 313 4.55 1.10 -20.13
CA GLY A 313 4.00 2.41 -19.77
C GLY A 313 3.62 2.55 -18.29
N PHE A 314 3.60 1.46 -17.53
CA PHE A 314 3.41 1.52 -16.08
C PHE A 314 4.62 2.09 -15.32
N LEU A 315 5.77 2.24 -15.97
CA LEU A 315 6.95 2.91 -15.42
C LEU A 315 6.89 4.43 -15.62
N ASP A 316 5.93 4.94 -16.36
CA ASP A 316 5.76 6.37 -16.61
C ASP A 316 4.73 6.97 -15.64
N TRP A 317 4.78 8.29 -15.44
CA TRP A 317 3.78 9.01 -14.67
C TRP A 317 2.40 8.89 -15.30
N ARG A 318 1.39 8.66 -14.45
CA ARG A 318 -0.02 8.70 -14.83
C ARG A 318 -0.56 10.12 -14.68
N GLY A 319 -1.60 10.42 -15.39
CA GLY A 319 -2.36 11.64 -15.13
C GLY A 319 -2.78 11.75 -13.65
N HIS A 320 -2.96 12.98 -13.15
CA HIS A 320 -3.34 13.29 -11.77
C HIS A 320 -2.31 12.87 -10.71
N ASP A 321 -1.03 13.09 -10.98
CA ASP A 321 0.08 12.89 -10.04
C ASP A 321 0.15 11.47 -9.44
N ARG A 322 -0.32 10.45 -10.18
CA ARG A 322 -0.28 9.05 -9.77
C ARG A 322 0.82 8.28 -10.48
N HIS A 323 1.36 7.28 -9.80
CA HIS A 323 2.36 6.39 -10.37
C HIS A 323 2.11 4.94 -9.99
N TYR A 324 2.02 4.06 -10.96
CA TYR A 324 1.77 2.65 -10.74
C TYR A 324 2.85 1.93 -9.92
N MET A 325 4.07 2.48 -9.86
CA MET A 325 5.16 1.91 -9.07
C MET A 325 5.22 2.47 -7.63
N ALA A 326 4.16 3.14 -7.15
CA ALA A 326 4.14 3.70 -5.79
C ALA A 326 4.43 2.66 -4.69
N TRP A 327 3.99 1.40 -4.86
CA TRP A 327 4.31 0.31 -3.95
C TRP A 327 5.81 0.10 -3.70
N PHE A 328 6.65 0.53 -4.66
CA PHE A 328 8.11 0.40 -4.58
C PHE A 328 8.71 1.15 -3.38
N GLU A 329 8.13 2.27 -2.95
CA GLU A 329 8.63 3.00 -1.78
C GLU A 329 8.57 2.17 -0.49
N ALA A 330 7.50 1.41 -0.29
CA ALA A 330 7.38 0.50 0.85
C ALA A 330 8.42 -0.63 0.76
N TYR A 331 8.54 -1.25 -0.42
CA TYR A 331 9.53 -2.31 -0.66
C TYR A 331 10.96 -1.82 -0.47
N ARG A 332 11.30 -0.64 -1.01
CA ARG A 332 12.62 -0.02 -0.87
C ARG A 332 12.96 0.30 0.59
N ALA A 333 12.00 0.80 1.35
CA ALA A 333 12.20 1.11 2.77
C ALA A 333 12.50 -0.15 3.60
N ARG A 334 11.93 -1.31 3.21
CA ARG A 334 12.17 -2.60 3.88
C ARG A 334 13.49 -3.25 3.47
N PHE A 335 13.87 -3.11 2.19
CA PHE A 335 15.00 -3.82 1.59
C PHE A 335 15.93 -2.85 0.85
N PRO A 336 16.49 -1.82 1.52
CA PRO A 336 17.31 -0.80 0.86
C PRO A 336 18.58 -1.39 0.22
N GLU A 337 19.16 -2.43 0.82
CA GLU A 337 20.39 -3.07 0.36
C GLU A 337 20.16 -4.19 -0.68
N SER A 338 18.89 -4.46 -1.03
CA SER A 338 18.60 -5.53 -1.99
C SER A 338 19.02 -5.16 -3.41
N PRO A 339 19.70 -6.05 -4.14
CA PRO A 339 20.01 -5.83 -5.56
C PRO A 339 18.74 -5.62 -6.41
N LEU A 340 17.62 -6.23 -6.03
CA LEU A 340 16.33 -6.01 -6.70
C LEU A 340 15.84 -4.58 -6.51
N THR A 341 16.01 -4.03 -5.31
CA THR A 341 15.67 -2.63 -5.02
C THR A 341 16.50 -1.68 -5.85
N ALA A 342 17.82 -1.86 -5.89
CA ALA A 342 18.71 -1.02 -6.69
C ALA A 342 18.37 -1.09 -8.19
N ARG A 343 18.11 -2.33 -8.71
CA ARG A 343 17.79 -2.50 -10.13
C ARG A 343 16.45 -1.89 -10.49
N LEU A 344 15.41 -2.09 -9.67
CA LEU A 344 14.09 -1.54 -9.91
C LEU A 344 14.10 0.00 -9.80
N ALA A 345 14.86 0.56 -8.86
CA ALA A 345 15.07 2.01 -8.78
C ALA A 345 15.64 2.57 -10.08
N ALA A 346 16.71 1.95 -10.61
CA ALA A 346 17.31 2.36 -11.86
C ALA A 346 16.34 2.25 -13.06
N GLN A 347 15.50 1.22 -13.11
CA GLN A 347 14.48 1.05 -14.16
C GLN A 347 13.40 2.15 -14.12
N ILE A 348 12.95 2.54 -12.92
CA ILE A 348 11.97 3.62 -12.73
C ILE A 348 12.61 4.97 -13.05
N GLU A 349 13.83 5.21 -12.57
CA GLU A 349 14.58 6.46 -12.80
C GLU A 349 14.88 6.69 -14.27
N ALA A 350 15.19 5.66 -15.03
CA ALA A 350 15.37 5.73 -16.48
C ALA A 350 14.15 6.32 -17.23
N ARG A 351 12.99 6.40 -16.56
CA ARG A 351 11.76 7.06 -17.04
C ARG A 351 11.51 8.41 -16.36
N GLY A 352 12.45 8.94 -15.57
CA GLY A 352 12.32 10.20 -14.84
C GLY A 352 11.21 10.19 -13.80
N SER A 353 11.00 9.06 -13.11
CA SER A 353 9.81 8.87 -12.28
C SER A 353 10.05 8.89 -10.77
N LEU A 354 11.30 8.96 -10.28
CA LEU A 354 11.58 8.98 -8.83
C LEU A 354 11.66 10.38 -8.22
N ASP A 355 11.64 11.45 -9.01
CA ASP A 355 11.79 12.83 -8.53
C ASP A 355 10.54 13.38 -7.82
N GLY A 356 9.38 12.72 -7.95
CA GLY A 356 8.10 13.19 -7.39
C GLY A 356 7.58 12.32 -6.24
N GLN A 357 6.43 12.73 -5.67
CA GLN A 357 5.71 11.92 -4.70
C GLN A 357 5.00 10.77 -5.40
N LEU A 358 5.38 9.53 -5.07
CA LEU A 358 4.71 8.35 -5.59
C LEU A 358 3.38 8.11 -4.88
N VAL A 359 2.29 8.20 -5.62
CA VAL A 359 0.90 8.09 -5.13
C VAL A 359 0.16 7.06 -5.95
N ASP A 360 -0.47 6.08 -5.33
CA ASP A 360 -1.37 5.15 -6.03
C ASP A 360 -2.45 4.57 -5.12
N GLU A 361 -3.63 4.38 -5.70
CA GLU A 361 -4.76 3.74 -5.04
C GLU A 361 -4.53 2.27 -4.69
N TYR A 362 -3.71 1.54 -5.45
CA TYR A 362 -3.38 0.12 -5.18
C TYR A 362 -2.41 -0.06 -4.02
N ALA A 363 -1.59 0.96 -3.75
CA ALA A 363 -0.70 1.01 -2.59
C ALA A 363 -1.34 1.73 -1.39
N GLY A 364 -2.59 2.23 -1.55
CA GLY A 364 -3.39 2.82 -0.49
C GLY A 364 -3.03 4.25 -0.09
N GLY A 365 -2.08 4.92 -0.78
CA GLY A 365 -1.68 6.25 -0.35
C GLY A 365 -0.57 6.91 -1.17
N MET A 366 -0.08 8.04 -0.64
CA MET A 366 1.17 8.67 -1.05
C MET A 366 2.32 7.96 -0.35
N THR A 367 2.83 6.93 -1.01
CA THR A 367 3.81 6.00 -0.41
C THR A 367 5.15 6.65 -0.12
N THR A 368 5.53 7.68 -0.86
CA THR A 368 6.72 8.48 -0.55
C THR A 368 6.60 9.11 0.83
N CYS A 369 5.46 9.73 1.15
CA CYS A 369 5.23 10.29 2.47
C CYS A 369 5.19 9.21 3.57
N LEU A 370 4.58 8.06 3.26
CA LEU A 370 4.44 6.96 4.21
C LEU A 370 5.75 6.25 4.55
N TYR A 371 6.64 6.06 3.56
CA TYR A 371 7.75 5.11 3.72
C TYR A 371 9.14 5.68 3.39
N ALA A 372 9.25 6.70 2.53
CA ALA A 372 10.57 7.13 2.05
C ALA A 372 11.46 7.59 3.20
N ASP A 373 12.71 7.10 3.17
CA ASP A 373 13.77 7.62 4.01
C ASP A 373 14.47 8.77 3.27
N PRO A 374 14.50 9.98 3.85
CA PRO A 374 15.15 11.13 3.25
C PRO A 374 16.61 10.87 2.89
N MET A 375 17.33 10.13 3.74
CA MET A 375 18.75 9.86 3.53
C MET A 375 19.02 8.97 2.32
N THR A 376 18.13 8.01 2.03
CA THR A 376 18.27 7.12 0.86
C THR A 376 17.87 7.80 -0.45
N ARG A 377 16.98 8.80 -0.41
CA ARG A 377 16.56 9.56 -1.61
C ARG A 377 17.63 10.53 -2.10
N VAL A 378 18.35 11.20 -1.20
CA VAL A 378 19.41 12.13 -1.55
C VAL A 378 20.60 11.42 -2.22
N ALA A 379 20.89 10.17 -1.86
CA ALA A 379 21.97 9.40 -2.45
C ALA A 379 21.76 9.07 -3.94
N ILE A 380 20.51 8.88 -4.37
CA ILE A 380 20.17 8.54 -5.76
C ILE A 380 20.21 9.79 -6.68
N SER A 381 19.92 10.98 -6.16
CA SER A 381 19.96 12.23 -6.94
C SER A 381 21.37 12.84 -7.05
N ALA A 382 22.38 12.26 -6.41
CA ALA A 382 23.76 12.76 -6.38
C ALA A 382 24.75 11.95 -7.26
N GLU A 383 24.32 10.83 -7.86
CA GLU A 383 25.06 10.02 -8.85
C GLU A 383 24.56 10.30 -10.27
#